data_736c881348d739a964dfa41ba1a75403
#
_entry.id   736c881348d739a964dfa41ba1a75403
#
_cell.length_a   1.000
_cell.length_b   1.000
_cell.length_c   1.000
_cell.angle_alpha   90.00
_cell.angle_beta   90.00
_cell.angle_gamma   90.00
#
_symmetry.space_group_name_H-M   'P 1'
#
loop_
_entity.id
_entity.type
_entity.pdbx_description
1 polymer ?
#
loop_
_entity_poly.entity_id
_entity_poly.type
_entity_poly.pdbx_seq_one_letter_code
_entity_poly.pdbx_strand_id
1 'polypeptide(L)'
;MEELLAELLKLRAALLALRPGARLFAFWDLDGTLLRGDCSEGLHEGGRELYPGLVHLAIEDGHSPDYSGDDSGPLRCRNDYRELGERVGAWLAYPFLAQIFSGASEHDLQALAARHFDTTLRKFYFSASRTIFDGLAAVGVEQHILSASAEFFVRGAAASLALPAHRLHGIRVRTVEGKLTRELLYPVTYAEGKVTQLIEIIRAAEAETEQPVFVLAAFGNSFDTDKAFLAHVVRQSLPVGRPLAVMINAGFAPTNYRGLFRSVRQKKVVGDR
;
A
#
# COMPACT_ATOMS: atom_id res chain seq x y z
N MET A 1 15.05 12.95 -5.94
CA MET A 1 14.89 11.58 -5.39
C MET A 1 16.23 10.99 -4.95
N GLU A 2 17.33 11.18 -5.70
CA GLU A 2 18.68 10.76 -5.27
C GLU A 2 19.11 11.41 -3.96
N GLU A 3 18.88 12.70 -3.77
CA GLU A 3 19.14 13.41 -2.52
C GLU A 3 18.36 12.80 -1.34
N LEU A 4 17.10 12.40 -1.57
CA LEU A 4 16.27 11.78 -0.55
C LEU A 4 16.84 10.40 -0.14
N LEU A 5 17.25 9.60 -1.11
CA LEU A 5 17.90 8.32 -0.82
C LEU A 5 19.21 8.54 -0.06
N ALA A 6 20.04 9.49 -0.48
CA ALA A 6 21.30 9.82 0.21
C ALA A 6 21.08 10.26 1.66
N GLU A 7 20.03 11.04 1.93
CA GLU A 7 19.64 11.45 3.28
C GLU A 7 19.22 10.25 4.14
N LEU A 8 18.40 9.35 3.61
CA LEU A 8 17.97 8.11 4.28
C LEU A 8 19.15 7.17 4.57
N LEU A 9 20.09 7.05 3.65
CA LEU A 9 21.31 6.26 3.85
C LEU A 9 22.21 6.84 4.94
N LYS A 10 22.34 8.17 5.03
CA LYS A 10 23.07 8.85 6.12
C LYS A 10 22.38 8.62 7.48
N LEU A 11 21.05 8.77 7.53
CA LEU A 11 20.28 8.51 8.76
C LEU A 11 20.44 7.07 9.22
N ARG A 12 20.32 6.11 8.28
CA ARG A 12 20.58 4.69 8.53
C ARG A 12 21.96 4.45 9.14
N ALA A 13 23.01 4.97 8.49
CA ALA A 13 24.39 4.78 8.96
C ALA A 13 24.60 5.33 10.37
N ALA A 14 24.08 6.51 10.65
CA ALA A 14 24.16 7.12 11.98
C ALA A 14 23.41 6.32 13.06
N LEU A 15 22.22 5.77 12.74
CA LEU A 15 21.47 4.92 13.66
C LEU A 15 22.21 3.62 13.98
N LEU A 16 22.74 2.94 12.97
CA LEU A 16 23.45 1.68 13.16
C LEU A 16 24.80 1.85 13.86
N ALA A 17 25.43 3.03 13.74
CA ALA A 17 26.63 3.36 14.50
C ALA A 17 26.33 3.45 16.01
N LEU A 18 25.14 3.92 16.40
CA LEU A 18 24.71 3.99 17.80
C LEU A 18 24.03 2.71 18.31
N ARG A 19 23.38 1.97 17.43
CA ARG A 19 22.60 0.77 17.73
C ARG A 19 22.86 -0.30 16.67
N PRO A 20 24.01 -0.99 16.71
CA PRO A 20 24.41 -1.94 15.63
C PRO A 20 23.45 -3.10 15.40
N GLY A 21 22.68 -3.52 16.44
CA GLY A 21 21.69 -4.60 16.33
C GLY A 21 20.29 -4.14 15.96
N ALA A 22 20.05 -2.83 15.74
CA ALA A 22 18.71 -2.33 15.45
C ALA A 22 18.19 -2.81 14.10
N ARG A 23 16.90 -3.14 14.04
CA ARG A 23 16.17 -3.35 12.78
C ARG A 23 15.66 -2.00 12.27
N LEU A 24 15.75 -1.80 10.96
CA LEU A 24 15.37 -0.54 10.32
C LEU A 24 14.25 -0.78 9.31
N PHE A 25 13.13 -0.08 9.48
CA PHE A 25 11.94 -0.26 8.67
C PHE A 25 11.65 0.97 7.81
N ALA A 26 11.05 0.73 6.63
CA ALA A 26 10.37 1.75 5.85
C ALA A 26 8.98 1.26 5.47
N PHE A 27 7.99 2.14 5.58
CA PHE A 27 6.59 1.84 5.28
C PHE A 27 6.14 2.57 4.03
N TRP A 28 5.43 1.87 3.17
CA TRP A 28 4.97 2.37 1.88
C TRP A 28 3.48 2.12 1.71
N ASP A 29 2.77 3.12 1.30
CA ASP A 29 1.53 2.88 0.58
C ASP A 29 1.85 2.32 -0.83
N LEU A 30 0.89 1.62 -1.44
CA LEU A 30 1.10 1.00 -2.76
C LEU A 30 0.58 1.89 -3.88
N ASP A 31 -0.73 2.14 -3.89
CA ASP A 31 -1.48 2.76 -4.97
C ASP A 31 -1.26 4.28 -4.99
N GLY A 32 -0.82 4.83 -6.13
CA GLY A 32 -0.41 6.23 -6.24
C GLY A 32 0.96 6.56 -5.62
N THR A 33 1.58 5.63 -4.90
CA THR A 33 2.86 5.81 -4.18
C THR A 33 4.01 5.04 -4.83
N LEU A 34 3.93 3.72 -4.87
CA LEU A 34 4.83 2.86 -5.65
C LEU A 34 4.26 2.61 -7.05
N LEU A 35 2.98 2.31 -7.13
CA LEU A 35 2.24 2.06 -8.37
C LEU A 35 1.58 3.36 -8.85
N ARG A 36 1.72 3.70 -10.13
CA ARG A 36 0.91 4.73 -10.77
C ARG A 36 -0.48 4.20 -11.04
N GLY A 37 -1.51 4.86 -10.50
CA GLY A 37 -2.89 4.38 -10.51
C GLY A 37 -3.21 3.54 -9.28
N ASP A 38 -4.19 2.67 -9.41
CA ASP A 38 -4.73 1.86 -8.33
C ASP A 38 -4.84 0.40 -8.77
N CYS A 39 -4.33 -0.54 -7.97
CA CYS A 39 -4.35 -1.95 -8.31
C CYS A 39 -5.76 -2.52 -8.30
N SER A 40 -6.66 -2.01 -7.46
CA SER A 40 -8.06 -2.46 -7.36
C SER A 40 -8.95 -1.85 -8.44
N GLU A 41 -8.81 -0.54 -8.70
CA GLU A 41 -9.68 0.23 -9.60
C GLU A 41 -9.10 0.38 -11.02
N GLY A 42 -7.80 0.17 -11.22
CA GLY A 42 -7.12 0.36 -12.50
C GLY A 42 -6.58 1.78 -12.72
N LEU A 43 -6.21 2.07 -13.97
CA LEU A 43 -5.72 3.38 -14.36
C LEU A 43 -6.39 3.85 -15.66
N HIS A 44 -7.03 5.00 -15.57
CA HIS A 44 -7.66 5.68 -16.71
C HIS A 44 -7.07 7.08 -16.88
N GLU A 45 -6.63 7.43 -18.07
CA GLU A 45 -6.11 8.75 -18.41
C GLU A 45 -6.60 9.20 -19.79
N GLY A 46 -7.06 10.44 -19.89
CA GLY A 46 -7.54 11.00 -21.15
C GLY A 46 -8.70 10.21 -21.78
N GLY A 47 -9.56 9.59 -20.97
CA GLY A 47 -10.68 8.74 -21.44
C GLY A 47 -10.26 7.35 -21.91
N ARG A 48 -8.98 6.98 -21.76
CA ARG A 48 -8.45 5.66 -22.11
C ARG A 48 -8.08 4.89 -20.86
N GLU A 49 -8.47 3.61 -20.83
CA GLU A 49 -7.95 2.67 -19.83
C GLU A 49 -6.53 2.27 -20.22
N LEU A 50 -5.58 2.45 -19.30
CA LEU A 50 -4.20 2.02 -19.45
C LEU A 50 -3.99 0.60 -18.89
N TYR A 51 -4.71 0.26 -17.83
CA TYR A 51 -4.86 -1.11 -17.34
C TYR A 51 -6.14 -1.24 -16.50
N PRO A 52 -6.82 -2.41 -16.55
CA PRO A 52 -7.99 -2.70 -15.73
C PRO A 52 -7.58 -2.93 -14.27
N GLY A 53 -8.49 -2.62 -13.35
CA GLY A 53 -8.30 -2.94 -11.94
C GLY A 53 -8.55 -4.41 -11.61
N LEU A 54 -7.95 -4.90 -10.54
CA LEU A 54 -8.12 -6.29 -10.07
C LEU A 54 -9.55 -6.60 -9.66
N VAL A 55 -10.31 -5.61 -9.18
CA VAL A 55 -11.75 -5.77 -8.90
C VAL A 55 -12.51 -6.12 -10.17
N HIS A 56 -12.24 -5.38 -11.26
CA HIS A 56 -12.86 -5.63 -12.56
C HIS A 56 -12.53 -7.05 -13.05
N LEU A 57 -11.25 -7.38 -13.12
CA LEU A 57 -10.79 -8.70 -13.59
C LEU A 57 -11.35 -9.85 -12.76
N ALA A 58 -11.40 -9.71 -11.43
CA ALA A 58 -11.93 -10.75 -10.56
C ALA A 58 -13.44 -10.95 -10.70
N ILE A 59 -14.19 -9.89 -11.02
CA ILE A 59 -15.63 -9.98 -11.30
C ILE A 59 -15.84 -10.70 -12.65
N GLU A 60 -15.08 -10.34 -13.69
CA GLU A 60 -15.14 -11.00 -15.00
C GLU A 60 -14.79 -12.50 -14.91
N ASP A 61 -13.78 -12.85 -14.10
CA ASP A 61 -13.37 -14.25 -13.85
C ASP A 61 -14.37 -15.01 -12.93
N GLY A 62 -15.49 -14.39 -12.54
CA GLY A 62 -16.56 -15.09 -11.80
C GLY A 62 -16.35 -15.17 -10.29
N HIS A 63 -15.41 -14.41 -9.71
CA HIS A 63 -15.08 -14.50 -8.28
C HIS A 63 -16.03 -13.74 -7.36
N SER A 64 -16.93 -12.89 -7.87
CA SER A 64 -17.88 -12.15 -7.03
C SER A 64 -19.30 -12.70 -7.18
N PRO A 65 -19.90 -13.25 -6.10
CA PRO A 65 -21.27 -13.77 -6.17
C PRO A 65 -22.31 -12.67 -6.45
N ASP A 66 -22.01 -11.44 -6.08
CA ASP A 66 -22.96 -10.32 -6.19
C ASP A 66 -22.87 -9.62 -7.57
N TYR A 67 -21.73 -9.72 -8.26
CA TYR A 67 -21.45 -8.94 -9.47
C TYR A 67 -21.04 -9.76 -10.68
N SER A 68 -20.66 -11.03 -10.52
CA SER A 68 -20.37 -11.92 -11.66
C SER A 68 -21.65 -12.43 -12.30
N GLY A 69 -21.55 -12.88 -13.55
CA GLY A 69 -22.64 -13.53 -14.28
C GLY A 69 -23.19 -12.74 -15.47
N ASP A 70 -22.84 -11.46 -15.59
CA ASP A 70 -23.15 -10.65 -16.77
C ASP A 70 -22.09 -9.55 -17.00
N ASP A 71 -22.03 -9.04 -18.23
CA ASP A 71 -21.04 -8.02 -18.66
C ASP A 71 -21.20 -6.67 -17.93
N SER A 72 -22.32 -6.43 -17.25
CA SER A 72 -22.58 -5.20 -16.50
C SER A 72 -22.02 -5.23 -15.06
N GLY A 73 -21.61 -6.39 -14.57
CA GLY A 73 -21.16 -6.59 -13.19
C GLY A 73 -20.08 -5.64 -12.72
N PRO A 74 -18.95 -5.49 -13.45
CA PRO A 74 -17.92 -4.54 -13.09
C PRO A 74 -18.40 -3.08 -13.00
N LEU A 75 -19.30 -2.69 -13.93
CA LEU A 75 -19.87 -1.33 -13.92
C LEU A 75 -20.82 -1.12 -12.73
N ARG A 76 -21.67 -2.11 -12.40
CA ARG A 76 -22.53 -2.05 -11.21
C ARG A 76 -21.69 -1.93 -9.93
N CYS A 77 -20.68 -2.77 -9.75
CA CYS A 77 -19.79 -2.71 -8.62
C CYS A 77 -19.13 -1.32 -8.49
N ARG A 78 -18.63 -0.75 -9.57
CA ARG A 78 -18.04 0.60 -9.58
C ARG A 78 -19.05 1.66 -9.16
N ASN A 79 -20.29 1.58 -9.62
CA ASN A 79 -21.34 2.52 -9.26
C ASN A 79 -21.71 2.42 -7.76
N ASP A 80 -21.86 1.19 -7.25
CA ASP A 80 -22.17 0.94 -5.84
C ASP A 80 -21.04 1.40 -4.93
N TYR A 81 -19.79 1.13 -5.30
CA TYR A 81 -18.60 1.60 -4.60
C TYR A 81 -18.56 3.14 -4.50
N ARG A 82 -18.79 3.81 -5.64
CA ARG A 82 -18.83 5.28 -5.69
C ARG A 82 -19.98 5.84 -4.86
N GLU A 83 -21.19 5.31 -5.01
CA GLU A 83 -22.36 5.72 -4.23
C GLU A 83 -22.13 5.54 -2.73
N LEU A 84 -21.53 4.41 -2.33
CA LEU A 84 -21.19 4.14 -0.94
C LEU A 84 -20.18 5.17 -0.41
N GLY A 85 -19.14 5.49 -1.19
CA GLY A 85 -18.15 6.51 -0.85
C GLY A 85 -18.74 7.91 -0.69
N GLU A 86 -19.66 8.30 -1.60
CA GLU A 86 -20.31 9.61 -1.58
C GLU A 86 -21.35 9.75 -0.43
N ARG A 87 -22.13 8.70 -0.15
CA ARG A 87 -23.26 8.76 0.79
C ARG A 87 -22.86 8.41 2.22
N VAL A 88 -21.91 7.51 2.41
CA VAL A 88 -21.51 7.01 3.73
C VAL A 88 -20.09 7.40 4.08
N GLY A 89 -19.20 7.28 3.12
CA GLY A 89 -17.78 7.65 3.25
C GLY A 89 -16.82 6.52 2.90
N ALA A 90 -15.61 6.92 2.61
CA ALA A 90 -14.53 6.04 2.17
C ALA A 90 -14.20 4.92 3.19
N TRP A 91 -14.40 5.17 4.49
CA TRP A 91 -14.16 4.20 5.55
C TRP A 91 -15.01 2.91 5.43
N LEU A 92 -16.14 2.98 4.70
CA LEU A 92 -16.97 1.82 4.37
C LEU A 92 -16.77 1.36 2.92
N ALA A 93 -16.53 2.29 2.00
CA ALA A 93 -16.34 1.98 0.59
C ALA A 93 -15.09 1.10 0.34
N TYR A 94 -13.95 1.41 0.97
CA TYR A 94 -12.75 0.58 0.81
C TYR A 94 -12.94 -0.87 1.29
N PRO A 95 -13.44 -1.13 2.51
CA PRO A 95 -13.74 -2.49 2.95
C PRO A 95 -14.76 -3.24 2.05
N PHE A 96 -15.73 -2.53 1.50
CA PHE A 96 -16.71 -3.13 0.58
C PHE A 96 -16.03 -3.86 -0.57
N LEU A 97 -14.97 -3.29 -1.18
CA LEU A 97 -14.25 -3.93 -2.29
C LEU A 97 -13.54 -5.24 -1.88
N ALA A 98 -13.25 -5.45 -0.61
CA ALA A 98 -12.77 -6.74 -0.13
C ALA A 98 -13.92 -7.74 0.14
N GLN A 99 -15.06 -7.24 0.61
CA GLN A 99 -16.21 -8.06 1.03
C GLN A 99 -17.03 -8.64 -0.12
N ILE A 100 -17.01 -8.00 -1.30
CA ILE A 100 -17.77 -8.48 -2.49
C ILE A 100 -17.27 -9.82 -3.03
N PHE A 101 -16.10 -10.28 -2.59
CA PHE A 101 -15.51 -11.57 -2.97
C PHE A 101 -15.79 -12.69 -1.97
N SER A 102 -16.79 -12.51 -1.09
CA SER A 102 -17.23 -13.54 -0.15
C SER A 102 -17.61 -14.83 -0.88
N GLY A 103 -17.04 -15.96 -0.42
CA GLY A 103 -17.18 -17.28 -1.06
C GLY A 103 -16.12 -17.60 -2.10
N ALA A 104 -15.36 -16.61 -2.59
CA ALA A 104 -14.25 -16.85 -3.50
C ALA A 104 -13.06 -17.51 -2.77
N SER A 105 -12.23 -18.22 -3.54
CA SER A 105 -10.95 -18.73 -3.07
C SER A 105 -9.96 -17.58 -2.92
N GLU A 106 -9.40 -17.41 -1.71
CA GLU A 106 -8.35 -16.42 -1.46
C GLU A 106 -7.12 -16.70 -2.35
N HIS A 107 -6.76 -17.97 -2.50
CA HIS A 107 -5.64 -18.39 -3.33
C HIS A 107 -5.82 -18.00 -4.80
N ASP A 108 -7.03 -18.16 -5.37
CA ASP A 108 -7.27 -17.85 -6.78
C ASP A 108 -7.21 -16.34 -7.04
N LEU A 109 -7.73 -15.53 -6.11
CA LEU A 109 -7.63 -14.08 -6.19
C LEU A 109 -6.17 -13.59 -6.03
N GLN A 110 -5.39 -14.20 -5.15
CA GLN A 110 -3.96 -13.91 -5.04
C GLN A 110 -3.21 -14.31 -6.31
N ALA A 111 -3.54 -15.45 -6.92
CA ALA A 111 -2.94 -15.90 -8.17
C ALA A 111 -3.31 -14.99 -9.35
N LEU A 112 -4.57 -14.54 -9.44
CA LEU A 112 -5.01 -13.52 -10.40
C LEU A 112 -4.19 -12.24 -10.25
N ALA A 113 -4.09 -11.73 -9.03
CA ALA A 113 -3.34 -10.52 -8.73
C ALA A 113 -1.85 -10.68 -9.08
N ALA A 114 -1.22 -11.78 -8.70
CA ALA A 114 0.18 -12.05 -9.00
C ALA A 114 0.47 -12.03 -10.52
N ARG A 115 -0.40 -12.68 -11.32
CA ARG A 115 -0.30 -12.64 -12.78
C ARG A 115 -0.42 -11.21 -13.32
N HIS A 116 -1.39 -10.45 -12.83
CA HIS A 116 -1.61 -9.07 -13.28
C HIS A 116 -0.45 -8.14 -12.89
N PHE A 117 0.08 -8.27 -11.68
CA PHE A 117 1.28 -7.53 -11.26
C PHE A 117 2.48 -7.87 -12.14
N ASP A 118 2.72 -9.16 -12.43
CA ASP A 118 3.89 -9.58 -13.22
C ASP A 118 3.79 -9.17 -14.70
N THR A 119 2.63 -9.31 -15.31
CA THR A 119 2.45 -9.06 -16.74
C THR A 119 2.18 -7.59 -17.07
N THR A 120 1.52 -6.85 -16.18
CA THR A 120 0.98 -5.52 -16.47
C THR A 120 1.45 -4.47 -15.49
N LEU A 121 1.12 -4.59 -14.19
CA LEU A 121 1.26 -3.49 -13.23
C LEU A 121 2.71 -3.11 -12.95
N ARG A 122 3.65 -4.06 -12.99
CA ARG A 122 5.08 -3.77 -12.74
C ARG A 122 5.68 -2.69 -13.66
N LYS A 123 5.11 -2.49 -14.86
CA LYS A 123 5.54 -1.45 -15.80
C LYS A 123 5.14 -0.05 -15.32
N PHE A 124 4.11 0.02 -14.47
CA PHE A 124 3.56 1.25 -13.94
C PHE A 124 4.10 1.63 -12.56
N TYR A 125 5.07 0.88 -12.01
CA TYR A 125 5.77 1.37 -10.83
C TYR A 125 6.49 2.69 -11.14
N PHE A 126 6.33 3.68 -10.27
CA PHE A 126 7.08 4.92 -10.41
C PHE A 126 8.58 4.68 -10.29
N SER A 127 9.34 5.06 -11.31
CA SER A 127 10.79 4.81 -11.38
C SER A 127 11.54 5.38 -10.18
N ALA A 128 11.18 6.59 -9.75
CA ALA A 128 11.86 7.25 -8.64
C ALA A 128 11.53 6.63 -7.28
N SER A 129 10.25 6.25 -7.03
CA SER A 129 9.88 5.48 -5.84
C SER A 129 10.58 4.12 -5.81
N ARG A 130 10.64 3.45 -6.96
CA ARG A 130 11.31 2.15 -7.08
C ARG A 130 12.81 2.24 -6.77
N THR A 131 13.50 3.30 -7.24
CA THR A 131 14.90 3.53 -6.94
C THR A 131 15.16 3.65 -5.43
N ILE A 132 14.30 4.38 -4.69
CA ILE A 132 14.43 4.50 -3.23
C ILE A 132 14.13 3.17 -2.56
N PHE A 133 13.04 2.51 -2.95
CA PHE A 133 12.62 1.22 -2.41
C PHE A 133 13.75 0.18 -2.53
N ASP A 134 14.30 0.02 -3.73
CA ASP A 134 15.38 -0.93 -4.01
C ASP A 134 16.69 -0.53 -3.31
N GLY A 135 17.01 0.77 -3.29
CA GLY A 135 18.19 1.29 -2.61
C GLY A 135 18.17 1.05 -1.10
N LEU A 136 17.01 1.19 -0.46
CA LEU A 136 16.85 0.88 0.96
C LEU A 136 16.88 -0.63 1.22
N ALA A 137 16.26 -1.43 0.37
CA ALA A 137 16.29 -2.89 0.47
C ALA A 137 17.73 -3.43 0.35
N ALA A 138 18.52 -2.91 -0.61
CA ALA A 138 19.90 -3.31 -0.84
C ALA A 138 20.84 -3.10 0.37
N VAL A 139 20.48 -2.20 1.27
CA VAL A 139 21.25 -1.94 2.50
C VAL A 139 20.59 -2.54 3.75
N GLY A 140 19.62 -3.44 3.59
CA GLY A 140 19.00 -4.18 4.68
C GLY A 140 17.93 -3.41 5.46
N VAL A 141 17.36 -2.35 4.89
CA VAL A 141 16.14 -1.73 5.45
C VAL A 141 14.93 -2.57 5.05
N GLU A 142 14.18 -3.02 6.03
CA GLU A 142 12.99 -3.85 5.81
C GLU A 142 11.83 -3.00 5.30
N GLN A 143 11.32 -3.37 4.12
CA GLN A 143 10.20 -2.65 3.48
C GLN A 143 8.88 -3.32 3.85
N HIS A 144 7.89 -2.52 4.23
CA HIS A 144 6.52 -2.97 4.48
C HIS A 144 5.54 -2.16 3.64
N ILE A 145 4.56 -2.83 3.04
CA ILE A 145 3.46 -2.19 2.32
C ILE A 145 2.25 -2.08 3.24
N LEU A 146 1.64 -0.89 3.32
CA LEU A 146 0.38 -0.62 4.02
C LEU A 146 -0.62 -0.01 3.04
N SER A 147 -1.42 -0.84 2.36
CA SER A 147 -2.39 -0.39 1.36
C SER A 147 -3.82 -0.39 1.92
N ALA A 148 -4.67 0.50 1.41
CA ALA A 148 -6.10 0.48 1.64
C ALA A 148 -6.86 -0.44 0.65
N SER A 149 -6.16 -1.13 -0.24
CA SER A 149 -6.70 -2.18 -1.11
C SER A 149 -6.84 -3.51 -0.36
N ALA A 150 -7.64 -4.44 -0.89
CA ALA A 150 -7.81 -5.78 -0.32
C ALA A 150 -6.47 -6.53 -0.23
N GLU A 151 -6.16 -7.13 0.93
CA GLU A 151 -4.85 -7.75 1.17
C GLU A 151 -4.53 -8.87 0.19
N PHE A 152 -5.51 -9.67 -0.21
CA PHE A 152 -5.31 -10.73 -1.20
C PHE A 152 -4.87 -10.18 -2.58
N PHE A 153 -5.28 -8.97 -2.96
CA PHE A 153 -4.76 -8.28 -4.15
C PHE A 153 -3.37 -7.70 -3.90
N VAL A 154 -3.16 -7.04 -2.77
CA VAL A 154 -1.87 -6.44 -2.42
C VAL A 154 -0.76 -7.50 -2.36
N ARG A 155 -1.04 -8.69 -1.86
CA ARG A 155 -0.10 -9.82 -1.82
C ARG A 155 0.34 -10.29 -3.20
N GLY A 156 -0.44 -10.03 -4.24
CA GLY A 156 -0.03 -10.27 -5.63
C GLY A 156 1.22 -9.50 -6.05
N ALA A 157 1.53 -8.37 -5.40
CA ALA A 157 2.72 -7.58 -5.67
C ALA A 157 4.04 -8.22 -5.13
N ALA A 158 3.98 -9.30 -4.35
CA ALA A 158 5.13 -9.88 -3.64
C ALA A 158 6.32 -10.15 -4.56
N ALA A 159 6.11 -10.87 -5.66
CA ALA A 159 7.19 -11.20 -6.61
C ALA A 159 7.74 -9.95 -7.31
N SER A 160 6.87 -9.04 -7.78
CA SER A 160 7.27 -7.84 -8.51
C SER A 160 8.00 -6.81 -7.63
N LEU A 161 7.77 -6.83 -6.30
CA LEU A 161 8.45 -6.01 -5.31
C LEU A 161 9.64 -6.73 -4.66
N ALA A 162 9.83 -8.02 -4.93
CA ALA A 162 10.80 -8.88 -4.25
C ALA A 162 10.62 -8.84 -2.71
N LEU A 163 9.37 -8.86 -2.24
CA LEU A 163 9.01 -8.89 -0.83
C LEU A 163 8.34 -10.21 -0.44
N PRO A 164 8.59 -10.71 0.77
CA PRO A 164 7.81 -11.81 1.31
C PRO A 164 6.37 -11.35 1.59
N ALA A 165 5.38 -12.23 1.33
CA ALA A 165 3.95 -11.90 1.43
C ALA A 165 3.53 -11.33 2.79
N HIS A 166 4.19 -11.72 3.89
CA HIS A 166 3.90 -11.22 5.23
C HIS A 166 4.28 -9.74 5.46
N ARG A 167 4.97 -9.11 4.51
CA ARG A 167 5.28 -7.66 4.54
C ARG A 167 4.33 -6.82 3.67
N LEU A 168 3.32 -7.46 3.07
CA LEU A 168 2.29 -6.79 2.30
C LEU A 168 0.97 -6.85 3.07
N HIS A 169 0.52 -5.70 3.53
CA HIS A 169 -0.66 -5.54 4.37
C HIS A 169 -1.71 -4.73 3.62
N GLY A 170 -2.93 -5.23 3.66
CA GLY A 170 -4.11 -4.61 3.07
C GLY A 170 -5.33 -4.78 3.97
N ILE A 171 -6.51 -4.45 3.44
CA ILE A 171 -7.78 -4.71 4.12
C ILE A 171 -8.04 -6.22 4.09
N ARG A 172 -8.23 -6.80 5.28
CA ARG A 172 -8.41 -8.23 5.46
C ARG A 172 -9.86 -8.58 5.73
N VAL A 173 -10.30 -9.68 5.15
CA VAL A 173 -11.53 -10.39 5.54
C VAL A 173 -11.15 -11.76 6.08
N ARG A 174 -12.01 -12.32 6.94
CA ARG A 174 -11.80 -13.67 7.48
C ARG A 174 -11.87 -14.69 6.35
N THR A 175 -10.96 -15.65 6.38
CA THR A 175 -10.95 -16.82 5.50
C THR A 175 -11.35 -18.07 6.30
N VAL A 176 -12.28 -18.85 5.77
CA VAL A 176 -12.73 -20.13 6.33
C VAL A 176 -12.57 -21.18 5.24
N GLU A 177 -11.81 -22.23 5.51
CA GLU A 177 -11.53 -23.32 4.56
C GLU A 177 -11.02 -22.82 3.18
N GLY A 178 -10.18 -21.75 3.21
CA GLY A 178 -9.61 -21.15 2.00
C GLY A 178 -10.54 -20.20 1.25
N LYS A 179 -11.78 -20.00 1.73
CA LYS A 179 -12.76 -19.09 1.13
C LYS A 179 -12.94 -17.83 1.96
N LEU A 180 -12.99 -16.70 1.27
CA LEU A 180 -13.23 -15.40 1.89
C LEU A 180 -14.63 -15.31 2.46
N THR A 181 -14.79 -14.55 3.54
CA THR A 181 -16.09 -14.20 4.12
C THR A 181 -16.33 -12.69 4.02
N ARG A 182 -17.48 -12.21 4.48
CA ARG A 182 -17.74 -10.75 4.62
C ARG A 182 -17.24 -10.15 5.92
N GLU A 183 -16.70 -10.98 6.83
CA GLU A 183 -16.23 -10.51 8.14
C GLU A 183 -14.87 -9.81 8.01
N LEU A 184 -14.84 -8.51 8.31
CA LEU A 184 -13.60 -7.73 8.33
C LEU A 184 -12.74 -8.12 9.52
N LEU A 185 -11.43 -8.23 9.28
CA LEU A 185 -10.43 -8.37 10.32
C LEU A 185 -9.78 -7.02 10.60
N TYR A 186 -9.65 -6.68 11.87
CA TYR A 186 -9.02 -5.44 12.29
C TYR A 186 -7.52 -5.62 12.50
N PRO A 187 -6.73 -4.53 12.34
CA PRO A 187 -7.16 -3.21 11.91
C PRO A 187 -7.49 -3.18 10.40
N VAL A 188 -8.46 -2.35 10.02
CA VAL A 188 -8.70 -2.02 8.61
C VAL A 188 -7.62 -1.01 8.18
N THR A 189 -6.80 -1.33 7.18
CA THR A 189 -5.64 -0.53 6.75
C THR A 189 -6.01 0.73 5.96
N TYR A 190 -6.93 1.51 6.52
CA TYR A 190 -7.37 2.81 6.04
C TYR A 190 -7.15 3.86 7.13
N ALA A 191 -6.62 5.02 6.79
CA ALA A 191 -6.38 6.15 7.69
C ALA A 191 -5.68 5.74 9.02
N GLU A 192 -6.36 5.87 10.18
CA GLU A 192 -5.83 5.49 11.49
C GLU A 192 -5.55 3.99 11.62
N GLY A 193 -6.25 3.15 10.86
CA GLY A 193 -5.97 1.72 10.83
C GLY A 193 -4.58 1.38 10.29
N LYS A 194 -4.02 2.19 9.37
CA LYS A 194 -2.62 2.06 8.95
C LYS A 194 -1.65 2.33 10.11
N VAL A 195 -1.97 3.27 11.01
CA VAL A 195 -1.16 3.53 12.23
C VAL A 195 -1.19 2.31 13.13
N THR A 196 -2.36 1.74 13.38
CA THR A 196 -2.51 0.54 14.23
C THR A 196 -1.72 -0.62 13.64
N GLN A 197 -1.84 -0.88 12.35
CA GLN A 197 -1.11 -1.95 11.67
C GLN A 197 0.41 -1.74 11.75
N LEU A 198 0.89 -0.50 11.54
CA LEU A 198 2.32 -0.15 11.67
C LEU A 198 2.83 -0.46 13.08
N ILE A 199 2.09 -0.07 14.12
CA ILE A 199 2.46 -0.33 15.52
C ILE A 199 2.49 -1.84 15.81
N GLU A 200 1.53 -2.60 15.31
CA GLU A 200 1.50 -4.07 15.46
C GLU A 200 2.71 -4.73 14.80
N ILE A 201 3.09 -4.30 13.60
CA ILE A 201 4.26 -4.81 12.88
C ILE A 201 5.54 -4.55 13.69
N ILE A 202 5.72 -3.33 14.21
CA ILE A 202 6.90 -2.96 15.01
C ILE A 202 6.97 -3.83 16.27
N ARG A 203 5.86 -3.91 17.02
CA ARG A 203 5.80 -4.71 18.26
C ARG A 203 6.09 -6.19 18.03
N ALA A 204 5.54 -6.76 16.96
CA ALA A 204 5.82 -8.15 16.60
C ALA A 204 7.30 -8.36 16.27
N ALA A 205 7.90 -7.44 15.52
CA ALA A 205 9.31 -7.51 15.15
C ALA A 205 10.26 -7.34 16.34
N GLU A 206 9.94 -6.47 17.30
CA GLU A 206 10.69 -6.30 18.53
C GLU A 206 10.58 -7.52 19.46
N ALA A 207 9.37 -8.12 19.55
CA ALA A 207 9.14 -9.33 20.34
C ALA A 207 9.87 -10.55 19.77
N GLU A 208 10.01 -10.64 18.44
CA GLU A 208 10.68 -11.75 17.76
C GLU A 208 12.20 -11.78 18.01
N THR A 209 12.84 -10.62 18.05
CA THR A 209 14.30 -10.51 18.03
C THR A 209 14.91 -9.87 19.28
N GLU A 210 14.08 -9.32 20.18
CA GLU A 210 14.49 -8.48 21.32
C GLU A 210 15.36 -7.27 20.91
N GLN A 211 15.34 -6.90 19.60
CA GLN A 211 16.09 -5.77 19.07
C GLN A 211 15.16 -4.57 18.83
N PRO A 212 15.63 -3.34 19.08
CA PRO A 212 14.83 -2.15 18.82
C PRO A 212 14.58 -2.01 17.31
N VAL A 213 13.35 -1.61 16.97
CA VAL A 213 12.96 -1.26 15.59
C VAL A 213 12.90 0.25 15.45
N PHE A 214 13.56 0.79 14.43
CA PHE A 214 13.46 2.21 14.07
C PHE A 214 12.85 2.35 12.68
N VAL A 215 11.84 3.19 12.57
CA VAL A 215 11.25 3.56 11.26
C VAL A 215 12.08 4.69 10.68
N LEU A 216 12.72 4.46 9.53
CA LEU A 216 13.49 5.47 8.81
C LEU A 216 12.62 6.42 8.02
N ALA A 217 11.58 5.87 7.36
CA ALA A 217 10.71 6.64 6.49
C ALA A 217 9.34 6.02 6.33
N ALA A 218 8.39 6.87 5.95
CA ALA A 218 7.07 6.47 5.47
C ALA A 218 6.72 7.25 4.19
N PHE A 219 6.08 6.56 3.24
CA PHE A 219 5.72 7.08 1.93
C PHE A 219 4.24 6.85 1.65
N GLY A 220 3.55 7.87 1.20
CA GLY A 220 2.13 7.83 0.83
C GLY A 220 1.78 8.88 -0.20
N ASN A 221 0.55 8.88 -0.70
CA ASN A 221 0.09 9.81 -1.74
C ASN A 221 -1.19 10.56 -1.39
N SER A 222 -1.93 10.12 -0.38
CA SER A 222 -3.26 10.63 -0.08
C SER A 222 -3.36 11.24 1.32
N PHE A 223 -3.94 12.44 1.40
CA PHE A 223 -4.28 13.01 2.71
C PHE A 223 -5.47 12.32 3.36
N ASP A 224 -6.25 11.52 2.64
CA ASP A 224 -7.38 10.77 3.21
C ASP A 224 -6.92 9.45 3.83
N THR A 225 -6.11 8.68 3.12
CA THR A 225 -5.68 7.35 3.56
C THR A 225 -4.37 7.32 4.33
N ASP A 226 -3.43 8.28 4.08
CA ASP A 226 -2.03 8.14 4.51
C ASP A 226 -1.58 9.18 5.52
N LYS A 227 -2.26 10.33 5.62
CA LYS A 227 -1.83 11.42 6.51
C LYS A 227 -1.58 10.97 7.94
N ALA A 228 -2.40 10.02 8.45
CA ALA A 228 -2.32 9.58 9.83
C ALA A 228 -1.01 8.82 10.11
N PHE A 229 -0.68 7.80 9.30
CA PHE A 229 0.53 7.01 9.51
C PHE A 229 1.81 7.80 9.18
N LEU A 230 1.79 8.65 8.15
CA LEU A 230 2.89 9.56 7.84
C LEU A 230 3.14 10.53 9.00
N ALA A 231 2.08 11.12 9.57
CA ALA A 231 2.19 12.01 10.73
C ALA A 231 2.67 11.28 11.97
N HIS A 232 2.22 10.04 12.18
CA HIS A 232 2.72 9.20 13.27
C HIS A 232 4.22 8.98 13.15
N VAL A 233 4.72 8.63 11.96
CA VAL A 233 6.14 8.38 11.73
C VAL A 233 6.97 9.64 11.92
N VAL A 234 6.65 10.75 11.26
CA VAL A 234 7.49 11.98 11.31
C VAL A 234 7.54 12.62 12.69
N ARG A 235 6.58 12.33 13.56
CA ARG A 235 6.54 12.82 14.95
C ARG A 235 7.39 11.98 15.91
N GLN A 236 7.86 10.82 15.49
CA GLN A 236 8.77 10.01 16.28
C GLN A 236 10.13 10.71 16.40
N SER A 237 10.82 10.45 17.51
CA SER A 237 12.22 10.88 17.70
C SER A 237 13.11 9.67 17.54
N LEU A 238 14.14 9.79 16.71
CA LEU A 238 15.20 8.79 16.61
C LEU A 238 16.38 9.20 17.50
N PRO A 239 17.25 8.27 17.89
CA PRO A 239 18.50 8.59 18.59
C PRO A 239 19.37 9.60 17.82
N VAL A 240 19.22 9.64 16.49
CA VAL A 240 19.87 10.60 15.59
C VAL A 240 18.82 11.11 14.59
N GLY A 241 18.56 12.42 14.65
CA GLY A 241 17.64 13.06 13.72
C GLY A 241 16.16 12.66 13.88
N ARG A 242 15.44 12.68 12.76
CA ARG A 242 13.99 12.32 12.67
C ARG A 242 13.75 11.44 11.46
N PRO A 243 12.74 10.56 11.51
CA PRO A 243 12.31 9.82 10.34
C PRO A 243 11.73 10.76 9.29
N LEU A 244 11.74 10.33 8.04
CA LEU A 244 11.17 11.10 6.93
C LEU A 244 9.76 10.62 6.62
N ALA A 245 8.83 11.56 6.44
CA ALA A 245 7.51 11.31 5.90
C ALA A 245 7.38 12.01 4.54
N VAL A 246 7.09 11.22 3.50
CA VAL A 246 7.10 11.68 2.10
C VAL A 246 5.72 11.52 1.51
N MET A 247 5.18 12.62 1.00
CA MET A 247 3.89 12.67 0.32
C MET A 247 4.13 12.79 -1.20
N ILE A 248 3.73 11.77 -1.94
CA ILE A 248 4.01 11.62 -3.38
C ILE A 248 2.79 12.04 -4.18
N ASN A 249 2.96 12.94 -5.14
CA ASN A 249 1.92 13.41 -6.05
C ASN A 249 0.63 13.91 -5.39
N ALA A 250 0.62 14.10 -4.07
CA ALA A 250 -0.55 14.57 -3.35
C ALA A 250 -0.97 15.99 -3.77
N GLY A 251 -2.24 16.30 -3.53
CA GLY A 251 -2.81 17.61 -3.68
C GLY A 251 -2.34 18.62 -2.62
N PHE A 252 -3.14 19.64 -2.37
CA PHE A 252 -2.84 20.63 -1.34
C PHE A 252 -2.96 20.04 0.06
N ALA A 253 -1.96 20.31 0.90
CA ALA A 253 -1.97 19.86 2.28
C ALA A 253 -3.06 20.60 3.09
N PRO A 254 -3.90 19.87 3.85
CA PRO A 254 -4.76 20.46 4.86
C PRO A 254 -3.95 21.30 5.85
N THR A 255 -4.56 22.33 6.43
CA THR A 255 -3.84 23.32 7.25
C THR A 255 -2.96 22.70 8.33
N ASN A 256 -3.45 21.69 9.04
CA ASN A 256 -2.73 21.02 10.14
C ASN A 256 -1.56 20.13 9.69
N TYR A 257 -1.40 19.92 8.37
CA TYR A 257 -0.35 19.08 7.80
C TYR A 257 0.61 19.85 6.90
N ARG A 258 0.43 21.18 6.77
CA ARG A 258 1.32 22.03 5.98
C ARG A 258 2.72 22.00 6.53
N GLY A 259 3.71 21.71 5.67
CA GLY A 259 5.13 21.63 6.04
C GLY A 259 5.52 20.42 6.90
N LEU A 260 4.56 19.53 7.24
CA LEU A 260 4.87 18.34 8.03
C LEU A 260 5.52 17.23 7.18
N PHE A 261 5.11 17.11 5.92
CA PHE A 261 5.60 16.09 5.01
C PHE A 261 6.45 16.70 3.90
N ARG A 262 7.47 15.96 3.48
CA ARG A 262 8.23 16.29 2.27
C ARG A 262 7.39 15.94 1.04
N SER A 263 7.03 16.93 0.24
CA SER A 263 6.26 16.71 -0.99
C SER A 263 7.17 16.39 -2.16
N VAL A 264 6.82 15.36 -2.91
CA VAL A 264 7.56 14.93 -4.11
C VAL A 264 6.58 14.79 -5.28
N ARG A 265 6.99 15.25 -6.45
CA ARG A 265 6.28 15.04 -7.72
C ARG A 265 7.06 14.06 -8.59
N GLN A 266 6.37 13.05 -9.08
CA GLN A 266 6.94 12.08 -10.01
C GLN A 266 5.91 11.69 -11.09
N LYS A 267 6.40 11.40 -12.30
CA LYS A 267 5.55 11.02 -13.43
C LYS A 267 6.06 9.76 -14.12
N LYS A 268 7.38 9.62 -14.21
CA LYS A 268 8.02 8.50 -14.94
C LYS A 268 7.76 7.18 -14.24
N VAL A 269 7.42 6.18 -15.05
CA VAL A 269 7.27 4.79 -14.62
C VAL A 269 8.37 3.91 -15.22
N VAL A 270 8.53 2.71 -14.66
CA VAL A 270 9.55 1.75 -15.10
C VAL A 270 9.40 1.36 -16.57
N GLY A 271 8.16 1.35 -17.09
CA GLY A 271 7.87 1.05 -18.48
C GLY A 271 8.10 2.19 -19.47
N ASP A 272 8.40 3.41 -19.02
CA ASP A 272 8.75 4.54 -19.88
C ASP A 272 10.16 4.31 -20.45
N ARG A 273 10.26 4.33 -21.77
CA ARG A 273 11.53 4.23 -22.52
C ARG A 273 12.00 5.62 -22.94
#